data_df365ff3b87b118f933e0e4f25307cfb
#
_entry.id   df365ff3b87b118f933e0e4f25307cfb
#
_cell.length_a   1.000
_cell.length_b   1.000
_cell.length_c   1.000
_cell.angle_alpha   90.00
_cell.angle_beta   90.00
_cell.angle_gamma   90.00
#
_symmetry.space_group_name_H-M   'P 1'
#
loop_
_entity.id
_entity.type
_entity.pdbx_description
1 polymer ?
#
loop_
_entity_poly.entity_id
_entity_poly.type
_entity_poly.pdbx_seq_one_letter_code
_entity_poly.pdbx_strand_id
1 'polypeptide(L)'
;MLCQNSTCTMDTNEDAGRFVVTGTDAHLVRVDDYALVRVTGKDAVTFLHGQFTNAIQGLGDTVRSAGYCTPKGRLLATMRLWMDGDAVMMLVPKAIGPAFIKRLRMYVLRADVKFECATDGVVMLGVTGNAEAVLADLHMPVPAEGAVVRHEGLTILDAEVAQTIAGFTTGGRRALIVAPADHALVADAGDGAYWWASEVAAGKVTIWPRTRELFVPQAVNFELTGGVVFNKGCYPGQEVVSRVQHIGETSRRASIGLVAGDAPLPGAPIFSDGAEVGFVVEAVQKDGKSLILFSSLRAALLGKLTLTPEGAEVDVLPLPYKITSTK
;
A
#
# COMPACT_ATOMS: atom_id res chain seq x y z
N MET A 1 -28.67 -21.49 -7.98
CA MET A 1 -29.35 -20.65 -6.98
C MET A 1 -28.68 -20.94 -5.66
N LEU A 2 -27.99 -20.00 -5.07
CA LEU A 2 -27.24 -20.00 -3.81
C LEU A 2 -25.76 -19.59 -4.02
N CYS A 3 -25.46 -18.42 -3.62
CA CYS A 3 -24.29 -17.71 -3.11
C CYS A 3 -24.21 -16.29 -3.68
N GLN A 4 -25.24 -15.48 -3.40
CA GLN A 4 -25.23 -14.05 -3.78
C GLN A 4 -24.91 -13.12 -2.61
N ASN A 5 -24.49 -13.59 -1.44
CA ASN A 5 -24.23 -12.73 -0.28
C ASN A 5 -23.01 -13.20 0.55
N SER A 6 -21.83 -13.26 -0.05
CA SER A 6 -20.63 -13.11 0.77
C SER A 6 -20.42 -11.63 1.00
N THR A 7 -21.15 -11.07 1.98
CA THR A 7 -20.80 -9.78 2.57
C THR A 7 -19.48 -9.98 3.27
N CYS A 8 -18.39 -9.48 2.68
CA CYS A 8 -17.13 -9.35 3.36
C CYS A 8 -17.41 -8.49 4.60
N THR A 9 -17.56 -9.11 5.77
CA THR A 9 -17.70 -8.43 7.05
C THR A 9 -16.32 -7.88 7.38
N MET A 10 -16.09 -6.65 7.00
CA MET A 10 -14.84 -5.96 7.22
C MET A 10 -15.08 -4.91 8.28
N ASP A 11 -14.33 -5.00 9.37
CA ASP A 11 -14.27 -3.96 10.37
C ASP A 11 -13.80 -2.66 9.70
N THR A 12 -14.68 -1.66 9.73
CA THR A 12 -14.32 -0.29 9.35
C THR A 12 -13.58 0.36 10.52
N ASN A 13 -12.38 -0.14 10.81
CA ASN A 13 -11.54 0.45 11.83
C ASN A 13 -11.01 1.80 11.33
N GLU A 14 -11.53 2.90 11.87
CA GLU A 14 -11.07 4.24 11.51
C GLU A 14 -9.62 4.52 11.93
N ASP A 15 -9.08 3.75 12.88
CA ASP A 15 -7.70 3.86 13.33
C ASP A 15 -6.72 2.99 12.51
N ALA A 16 -7.21 2.31 11.47
CA ALA A 16 -6.38 1.53 10.56
C ALA A 16 -5.25 2.38 9.94
N GLY A 17 -4.05 1.79 9.83
CA GLY A 17 -2.83 2.47 9.38
C GLY A 17 -1.96 3.02 10.52
N ARG A 18 -2.34 2.69 11.76
CA ARG A 18 -1.54 2.84 12.97
C ARG A 18 -1.24 1.46 13.53
N PHE A 19 0.02 1.11 13.63
CA PHE A 19 0.48 -0.20 14.07
C PHE A 19 1.38 -0.10 15.28
N VAL A 20 1.36 -1.13 16.13
CA VAL A 20 2.23 -1.25 17.30
C VAL A 20 2.92 -2.61 17.22
N VAL A 21 4.25 -2.61 17.24
CA VAL A 21 5.04 -3.84 17.30
C VAL A 21 4.97 -4.38 18.72
N THR A 22 4.45 -5.57 18.86
CA THR A 22 4.29 -6.27 20.15
C THR A 22 5.12 -7.54 20.25
N GLY A 23 5.57 -8.07 19.11
CA GLY A 23 6.34 -9.31 19.01
C GLY A 23 7.84 -9.10 18.87
N THR A 24 8.56 -10.21 18.79
CA THR A 24 9.98 -10.24 18.42
C THR A 24 10.15 -10.06 16.92
N ASP A 25 11.32 -9.57 16.51
CA ASP A 25 11.64 -9.42 15.08
C ASP A 25 11.57 -10.78 14.38
N ALA A 26 10.76 -10.84 13.34
CA ALA A 26 10.55 -12.03 12.55
C ALA A 26 10.57 -11.65 11.06
N HIS A 27 11.18 -12.50 10.24
CA HIS A 27 11.26 -12.27 8.81
C HIS A 27 10.02 -12.79 8.06
N LEU A 28 9.26 -13.69 8.64
CA LEU A 28 7.95 -14.14 8.15
C LEU A 28 6.89 -13.66 9.14
N VAL A 29 5.97 -12.82 8.69
CA VAL A 29 4.97 -12.16 9.54
C VAL A 29 3.57 -12.27 8.94
N ARG A 30 2.55 -12.35 9.80
CA ARG A 30 1.15 -12.40 9.35
C ARG A 30 0.60 -11.00 9.11
N VAL A 31 -0.01 -10.79 7.95
CA VAL A 31 -0.56 -9.48 7.54
C VAL A 31 -2.07 -9.58 7.40
N ASP A 32 -2.80 -9.23 8.46
CA ASP A 32 -4.27 -9.36 8.53
C ASP A 32 -5.04 -8.14 8.03
N ASP A 33 -4.33 -7.05 7.68
CA ASP A 33 -4.93 -5.77 7.31
C ASP A 33 -5.29 -5.65 5.83
N TYR A 34 -5.00 -6.68 5.04
CA TYR A 34 -5.42 -6.77 3.65
C TYR A 34 -6.66 -7.63 3.45
N ALA A 35 -7.47 -7.23 2.51
CA ALA A 35 -8.52 -8.05 1.92
C ALA A 35 -8.13 -8.46 0.50
N LEU A 36 -8.36 -9.72 0.17
CA LEU A 36 -8.18 -10.25 -1.16
C LEU A 36 -9.52 -10.22 -1.90
N VAL A 37 -9.53 -9.57 -3.07
CA VAL A 37 -10.69 -9.48 -3.95
C VAL A 37 -10.35 -10.15 -5.27
N ARG A 38 -11.19 -11.10 -5.68
CA ARG A 38 -11.12 -11.77 -6.97
C ARG A 38 -12.09 -11.10 -7.93
N VAL A 39 -11.60 -10.66 -9.09
CA VAL A 39 -12.42 -9.99 -10.10
C VAL A 39 -12.43 -10.84 -11.37
N THR A 40 -13.61 -11.26 -11.79
CA THR A 40 -13.83 -12.15 -12.93
C THR A 40 -14.81 -11.56 -13.93
N GLY A 41 -14.94 -12.18 -15.09
CA GLY A 41 -15.78 -11.77 -16.19
C GLY A 41 -14.96 -11.29 -17.40
N LYS A 42 -15.53 -11.45 -18.59
CA LYS A 42 -14.82 -11.14 -19.85
C LYS A 42 -14.38 -9.68 -19.99
N ASP A 43 -15.04 -8.78 -19.26
CA ASP A 43 -14.76 -7.35 -19.29
C ASP A 43 -13.91 -6.88 -18.09
N ALA A 44 -13.52 -7.79 -17.16
CA ALA A 44 -12.86 -7.44 -15.89
C ALA A 44 -11.58 -6.62 -16.11
N VAL A 45 -10.67 -7.09 -16.96
CA VAL A 45 -9.39 -6.42 -17.26
C VAL A 45 -9.62 -5.03 -17.87
N THR A 46 -10.51 -4.94 -18.85
CA THR A 46 -10.81 -3.66 -19.53
C THR A 46 -11.49 -2.67 -18.60
N PHE A 47 -12.43 -3.13 -17.80
CA PHE A 47 -13.11 -2.31 -16.80
C PHE A 47 -12.13 -1.75 -15.78
N LEU A 48 -11.33 -2.60 -15.14
CA LEU A 48 -10.36 -2.18 -14.13
C LEU A 48 -9.27 -1.28 -14.73
N HIS A 49 -8.85 -1.55 -15.98
CA HIS A 49 -7.92 -0.68 -16.70
C HIS A 49 -8.46 0.75 -16.83
N GLY A 50 -9.76 0.91 -17.05
CA GLY A 50 -10.42 2.24 -17.12
C GLY A 50 -10.71 2.88 -15.76
N GLN A 51 -10.46 2.20 -14.64
CA GLN A 51 -10.72 2.71 -13.28
C GLN A 51 -9.44 3.13 -12.55
N PHE A 52 -8.31 2.49 -12.79
CA PHE A 52 -7.12 2.62 -11.95
C PHE A 52 -6.00 3.42 -12.63
N THR A 53 -5.11 3.95 -11.81
CA THR A 53 -3.96 4.78 -12.24
C THR A 53 -2.88 4.00 -12.98
N ASN A 54 -2.86 2.65 -12.85
CA ASN A 54 -1.90 1.80 -13.54
C ASN A 54 -2.57 0.91 -14.58
N ALA A 55 -1.80 0.35 -15.50
CA ALA A 55 -2.28 -0.54 -16.53
C ALA A 55 -2.64 -1.90 -15.94
N ILE A 56 -3.83 -2.42 -16.27
CA ILE A 56 -4.27 -3.76 -15.91
C ILE A 56 -4.10 -4.70 -17.12
N GLN A 57 -4.25 -4.16 -18.31
CA GLN A 57 -3.87 -4.90 -19.53
C GLN A 57 -2.38 -5.24 -19.51
N GLY A 58 -2.06 -6.46 -19.94
CA GLY A 58 -0.68 -6.95 -19.97
C GLY A 58 -0.05 -7.16 -18.58
N LEU A 59 -0.85 -7.47 -17.56
CA LEU A 59 -0.32 -7.86 -16.24
C LEU A 59 0.55 -9.11 -16.33
N GLY A 60 0.08 -10.18 -17.04
CA GLY A 60 0.81 -11.45 -17.10
C GLY A 60 1.20 -11.96 -15.72
N ASP A 61 2.43 -12.43 -15.57
CA ASP A 61 3.00 -12.88 -14.29
C ASP A 61 3.70 -11.74 -13.55
N THR A 62 3.12 -10.53 -13.57
CA THR A 62 3.64 -9.38 -12.82
C THR A 62 2.66 -8.94 -11.73
N VAL A 63 3.22 -8.37 -10.65
CA VAL A 63 2.46 -7.63 -9.64
C VAL A 63 2.60 -6.13 -9.91
N ARG A 64 1.50 -5.38 -9.87
CA ARG A 64 1.52 -3.92 -10.03
C ARG A 64 0.77 -3.23 -8.90
N SER A 65 1.33 -2.13 -8.44
CA SER A 65 0.61 -1.17 -7.58
C SER A 65 -0.31 -0.30 -8.44
N ALA A 66 -1.49 0.03 -7.94
CA ALA A 66 -2.40 0.97 -8.59
C ALA A 66 -3.19 1.78 -7.56
N GLY A 67 -3.65 2.95 -7.97
CA GLY A 67 -4.54 3.81 -7.21
C GLY A 67 -5.92 3.91 -7.86
N TYR A 68 -6.93 4.15 -7.06
CA TYR A 68 -8.25 4.57 -7.49
C TYR A 68 -8.51 6.00 -7.04
N CYS A 69 -8.84 6.88 -7.96
CA CYS A 69 -8.97 8.30 -7.68
C CYS A 69 -10.42 8.81 -7.81
N THR A 70 -10.69 9.93 -7.13
CA THR A 70 -11.86 10.76 -7.43
C THR A 70 -11.67 11.47 -8.78
N PRO A 71 -12.72 12.05 -9.40
CA PRO A 71 -12.58 12.92 -10.55
C PRO A 71 -11.65 14.13 -10.33
N LYS A 72 -11.43 14.52 -9.07
CA LYS A 72 -10.49 15.59 -8.66
C LYS A 72 -9.04 15.08 -8.50
N GLY A 73 -8.74 13.84 -8.90
CA GLY A 73 -7.42 13.23 -8.82
C GLY A 73 -6.96 12.86 -7.41
N ARG A 74 -7.87 12.80 -6.42
CA ARG A 74 -7.55 12.42 -5.04
C ARG A 74 -7.65 10.92 -4.85
N LEU A 75 -6.66 10.29 -4.21
CA LEU A 75 -6.64 8.86 -3.92
C LEU A 75 -7.76 8.47 -2.96
N LEU A 76 -8.54 7.46 -3.35
CA LEU A 76 -9.57 6.80 -2.55
C LEU A 76 -9.10 5.45 -2.03
N ALA A 77 -8.22 4.79 -2.77
CA ALA A 77 -7.64 3.50 -2.44
C ALA A 77 -6.30 3.31 -3.15
N THR A 78 -5.43 2.51 -2.55
CA THR A 78 -4.25 1.91 -3.18
C THR A 78 -4.36 0.40 -3.10
N MET A 79 -3.79 -0.31 -4.06
CA MET A 79 -3.88 -1.77 -4.15
C MET A 79 -2.68 -2.37 -4.88
N ARG A 80 -2.45 -3.68 -4.65
CA ARG A 80 -1.59 -4.53 -5.49
C ARG A 80 -2.46 -5.44 -6.34
N LEU A 81 -2.07 -5.65 -7.59
CA LEU A 81 -2.83 -6.37 -8.60
C LEU A 81 -1.97 -7.38 -9.32
N TRP A 82 -2.51 -8.57 -9.58
CA TRP A 82 -1.88 -9.61 -10.40
C TRP A 82 -2.95 -10.47 -11.08
N MET A 83 -2.55 -11.31 -12.01
CA MET A 83 -3.44 -12.28 -12.64
C MET A 83 -3.37 -13.63 -11.91
N ASP A 84 -4.51 -14.29 -11.78
CA ASP A 84 -4.64 -15.69 -11.39
C ASP A 84 -5.58 -16.40 -12.37
N GLY A 85 -4.98 -17.09 -13.33
CA GLY A 85 -5.72 -17.53 -14.53
C GLY A 85 -6.31 -16.31 -15.24
N ASP A 86 -7.62 -16.36 -15.49
CA ASP A 86 -8.37 -15.27 -16.13
C ASP A 86 -8.89 -14.21 -15.12
N ALA A 87 -8.66 -14.41 -13.83
CA ALA A 87 -9.10 -13.48 -12.80
C ALA A 87 -8.03 -12.42 -12.50
N VAL A 88 -8.46 -11.18 -12.26
CA VAL A 88 -7.62 -10.15 -11.65
C VAL A 88 -7.75 -10.28 -10.13
N MET A 89 -6.64 -10.57 -9.47
CA MET A 89 -6.54 -10.55 -8.02
C MET A 89 -6.18 -9.16 -7.56
N MET A 90 -6.81 -8.71 -6.49
CA MET A 90 -6.66 -7.35 -6.00
C MET A 90 -6.54 -7.36 -4.48
N LEU A 91 -5.39 -6.92 -3.98
CA LEU A 91 -5.11 -6.81 -2.56
C LEU A 91 -5.31 -5.36 -2.13
N VAL A 92 -6.29 -5.12 -1.28
CA VAL A 92 -6.69 -3.78 -0.80
C VAL A 92 -6.66 -3.72 0.72
N PRO A 93 -6.45 -2.56 1.34
CA PRO A 93 -6.59 -2.44 2.79
C PRO A 93 -7.99 -2.86 3.23
N LYS A 94 -8.05 -3.76 4.21
CA LYS A 94 -9.30 -4.36 4.72
C LYS A 94 -10.30 -3.28 5.17
N ALA A 95 -9.81 -2.25 5.84
CA ALA A 95 -10.64 -1.17 6.38
C ALA A 95 -11.37 -0.32 5.32
N ILE A 96 -10.90 -0.30 4.06
CA ILE A 96 -11.56 0.44 2.97
C ILE A 96 -12.22 -0.47 1.93
N GLY A 97 -11.89 -1.75 1.92
CA GLY A 97 -12.31 -2.71 0.90
C GLY A 97 -13.81 -2.71 0.60
N PRO A 98 -14.73 -2.79 1.60
CA PRO A 98 -16.16 -2.83 1.35
C PRO A 98 -16.71 -1.61 0.64
N ALA A 99 -16.35 -0.42 1.14
CA ALA A 99 -16.79 0.84 0.55
C ALA A 99 -16.21 1.03 -0.88
N PHE A 100 -14.97 0.60 -1.07
CA PHE A 100 -14.28 0.63 -2.36
C PHE A 100 -14.95 -0.28 -3.39
N ILE A 101 -15.21 -1.55 -3.04
CA ILE A 101 -15.87 -2.53 -3.92
C ILE A 101 -17.30 -2.08 -4.23
N LYS A 102 -18.05 -1.62 -3.22
CA LYS A 102 -19.39 -1.07 -3.42
C LYS A 102 -19.37 0.07 -4.44
N ARG A 103 -18.38 0.96 -4.35
CA ARG A 103 -18.22 2.08 -5.28
C ARG A 103 -17.88 1.60 -6.70
N LEU A 104 -16.97 0.65 -6.87
CA LEU A 104 -16.64 0.09 -8.19
C LEU A 104 -17.86 -0.56 -8.86
N ARG A 105 -18.66 -1.32 -8.09
CA ARG A 105 -19.87 -1.96 -8.59
C ARG A 105 -20.89 -0.98 -9.18
N MET A 106 -20.94 0.26 -8.71
CA MET A 106 -21.84 1.28 -9.27
C MET A 106 -21.49 1.68 -10.71
N TYR A 107 -20.26 1.42 -11.15
CA TYR A 107 -19.80 1.73 -12.51
C TYR A 107 -19.83 0.50 -13.44
N VAL A 108 -20.15 -0.68 -12.90
CA VAL A 108 -20.38 -1.90 -13.69
C VAL A 108 -21.80 -1.86 -14.26
N LEU A 109 -22.00 -1.15 -15.36
CA LEU A 109 -23.34 -0.93 -15.94
C LEU A 109 -23.79 -2.16 -16.76
N ARG A 110 -23.14 -2.40 -17.90
CA ARG A 110 -23.42 -3.48 -18.85
C ARG A 110 -22.25 -4.44 -19.02
N ALA A 111 -21.13 -4.16 -18.35
CA ALA A 111 -19.94 -4.97 -18.42
C ALA A 111 -20.12 -6.30 -17.64
N ASP A 112 -19.58 -7.38 -18.17
CA ASP A 112 -19.52 -8.64 -17.45
C ASP A 112 -18.32 -8.62 -16.49
N VAL A 113 -18.56 -8.13 -15.26
CA VAL A 113 -17.56 -8.01 -14.20
C VAL A 113 -18.18 -8.41 -12.87
N LYS A 114 -17.52 -9.32 -12.17
CA LYS A 114 -17.94 -9.81 -10.85
C LYS A 114 -16.83 -9.61 -9.84
N PHE A 115 -17.17 -9.13 -8.66
CA PHE A 115 -16.27 -8.95 -7.52
C PHE A 115 -16.63 -9.95 -6.43
N GLU A 116 -15.66 -10.74 -6.02
CA GLU A 116 -15.77 -11.73 -4.97
C GLU A 116 -14.73 -11.44 -3.88
N CYS A 117 -15.14 -11.47 -2.62
CA CYS A 117 -14.19 -11.44 -1.50
C CYS A 117 -13.61 -12.85 -1.34
N ALA A 118 -12.32 -12.98 -1.47
CA ALA A 118 -11.58 -14.24 -1.36
C ALA A 118 -10.70 -14.29 -0.10
N THR A 119 -10.97 -13.42 0.87
CA THR A 119 -10.12 -13.29 2.09
C THR A 119 -10.29 -14.49 3.03
N ASP A 120 -11.49 -15.05 3.16
CA ASP A 120 -11.79 -16.06 4.19
C ASP A 120 -11.05 -17.41 4.00
N GLY A 121 -10.59 -17.70 2.80
CA GLY A 121 -9.86 -18.94 2.48
C GLY A 121 -8.34 -18.79 2.47
N VAL A 122 -7.80 -17.62 2.74
CA VAL A 122 -6.37 -17.32 2.59
C VAL A 122 -5.81 -16.47 3.73
N VAL A 123 -4.50 -16.54 3.89
CA VAL A 123 -3.72 -15.69 4.78
C VAL A 123 -2.64 -15.00 3.96
N MET A 124 -2.39 -13.74 4.23
CA MET A 124 -1.26 -13.00 3.69
C MET A 124 -0.10 -13.06 4.67
N LEU A 125 1.08 -13.49 4.16
CA LEU A 125 2.32 -13.54 4.93
C LEU A 125 3.33 -12.61 4.29
N GLY A 126 3.80 -11.63 5.07
CA GLY A 126 4.88 -10.73 4.66
C GLY A 126 6.23 -11.37 4.92
N VAL A 127 7.13 -11.32 3.93
CA VAL A 127 8.54 -11.65 4.09
C VAL A 127 9.31 -10.34 4.12
N THR A 128 9.91 -10.02 5.27
CA THR A 128 10.64 -8.78 5.53
C THR A 128 12.14 -9.03 5.63
N GLY A 129 12.94 -7.99 5.46
CA GLY A 129 14.40 -8.10 5.48
C GLY A 129 14.95 -8.71 4.19
N ASN A 130 15.75 -9.77 4.29
CA ASN A 130 16.30 -10.45 3.14
C ASN A 130 15.38 -11.58 2.66
N ALA A 131 14.39 -11.25 1.83
CA ALA A 131 13.43 -12.24 1.32
C ALA A 131 14.11 -13.37 0.52
N GLU A 132 15.26 -13.11 -0.10
CA GLU A 132 16.00 -14.15 -0.83
C GLU A 132 16.49 -15.26 0.11
N ALA A 133 17.08 -14.90 1.25
CA ALA A 133 17.51 -15.85 2.25
C ALA A 133 16.33 -16.59 2.89
N VAL A 134 15.29 -15.85 3.30
CA VAL A 134 14.11 -16.43 3.97
C VAL A 134 13.37 -17.40 3.05
N LEU A 135 13.14 -17.04 1.79
CA LEU A 135 12.47 -17.92 0.82
C LEU A 135 13.36 -19.14 0.47
N ALA A 136 14.70 -18.97 0.40
CA ALA A 136 15.61 -20.09 0.18
C ALA A 136 15.59 -21.09 1.35
N ASP A 137 15.58 -20.61 2.60
CA ASP A 137 15.47 -21.46 3.79
C ASP A 137 14.13 -22.22 3.84
N LEU A 138 13.07 -21.61 3.32
CA LEU A 138 11.75 -22.23 3.15
C LEU A 138 11.64 -23.11 1.89
N HIS A 139 12.72 -23.27 1.11
CA HIS A 139 12.74 -24.01 -0.16
C HIS A 139 11.75 -23.46 -1.20
N MET A 140 11.51 -22.15 -1.18
CA MET A 140 10.60 -21.46 -2.09
C MET A 140 11.34 -20.66 -3.15
N PRO A 141 10.75 -20.51 -4.35
CA PRO A 141 11.34 -19.67 -5.39
C PRO A 141 11.26 -18.18 -5.00
N VAL A 142 12.34 -17.45 -5.31
CA VAL A 142 12.40 -16.00 -5.14
C VAL A 142 11.83 -15.34 -6.39
N PRO A 143 10.77 -14.53 -6.30
CA PRO A 143 10.24 -13.82 -7.47
C PRO A 143 11.27 -12.83 -7.99
N ALA A 144 11.38 -12.66 -9.32
CA ALA A 144 12.11 -11.53 -9.89
C ALA A 144 11.43 -10.20 -9.52
N GLU A 145 12.12 -9.08 -9.76
CA GLU A 145 11.53 -7.75 -9.52
C GLU A 145 10.21 -7.57 -10.28
N GLY A 146 9.16 -7.18 -9.55
CA GLY A 146 7.81 -7.01 -10.06
C GLY A 146 7.12 -8.30 -10.51
N ALA A 147 7.67 -9.48 -10.22
CA ALA A 147 7.11 -10.76 -10.66
C ALA A 147 6.16 -11.39 -9.63
N VAL A 148 5.35 -12.30 -10.14
CA VAL A 148 4.50 -13.24 -9.38
C VAL A 148 4.96 -14.64 -9.69
N VAL A 149 5.20 -15.44 -8.65
CA VAL A 149 5.55 -16.86 -8.78
C VAL A 149 4.52 -17.71 -8.04
N ARG A 150 4.13 -18.82 -8.64
CA ARG A 150 3.25 -19.81 -8.01
C ARG A 150 4.07 -21.05 -7.65
N HIS A 151 3.91 -21.51 -6.42
CA HIS A 151 4.65 -22.64 -5.90
C HIS A 151 3.80 -23.41 -4.88
N GLU A 152 3.53 -24.68 -5.13
CA GLU A 152 2.81 -25.59 -4.21
C GLU A 152 1.52 -25.01 -3.59
N GLY A 153 0.70 -24.35 -4.41
CA GLY A 153 -0.55 -23.72 -3.96
C GLY A 153 -0.39 -22.33 -3.36
N LEU A 154 0.84 -21.83 -3.23
CA LEU A 154 1.13 -20.48 -2.82
C LEU A 154 1.23 -19.53 -4.01
N THR A 155 0.91 -18.26 -3.79
CA THR A 155 1.24 -17.17 -4.71
C THR A 155 2.23 -16.24 -4.02
N ILE A 156 3.43 -16.09 -4.57
CA ILE A 156 4.51 -15.27 -4.04
C ILE A 156 4.66 -14.04 -4.92
N LEU A 157 4.48 -12.87 -4.35
CA LEU A 157 4.54 -11.58 -5.00
C LEU A 157 5.84 -10.88 -4.61
N ASP A 158 6.56 -10.32 -5.56
CA ASP A 158 7.60 -9.34 -5.24
C ASP A 158 6.99 -8.09 -4.58
N ALA A 159 7.63 -7.58 -3.55
CA ALA A 159 7.13 -6.44 -2.78
C ALA A 159 8.15 -5.30 -2.64
N GLU A 160 9.07 -5.26 -3.58
CA GLU A 160 10.11 -4.26 -3.73
C GLU A 160 11.10 -4.20 -2.53
N VAL A 161 12.05 -3.30 -2.61
CA VAL A 161 13.12 -3.16 -1.60
C VAL A 161 12.71 -2.15 -0.52
N ALA A 162 12.97 -2.49 0.75
CA ALA A 162 12.93 -1.56 1.87
C ALA A 162 14.36 -1.19 2.31
N GLN A 163 14.54 0.00 2.86
CA GLN A 163 15.80 0.38 3.50
C GLN A 163 15.88 -0.13 4.94
N THR A 164 17.08 -0.25 5.47
CA THR A 164 17.28 -0.50 6.90
C THR A 164 16.95 0.75 7.70
N ILE A 165 16.08 0.59 8.71
CA ILE A 165 15.80 1.62 9.73
C ILE A 165 16.03 0.99 11.08
N ALA A 166 17.06 1.46 11.79
CA ALA A 166 17.49 0.89 13.07
C ALA A 166 16.34 0.81 14.08
N GLY A 167 16.14 -0.36 14.66
CA GLY A 167 15.09 -0.65 15.61
C GLY A 167 13.74 -1.01 14.98
N PHE A 168 13.50 -0.77 13.68
CA PHE A 168 12.22 -1.03 13.03
C PHE A 168 12.27 -2.11 11.95
N THR A 169 13.25 -2.07 11.08
CA THR A 169 13.34 -3.03 9.97
C THR A 169 14.76 -3.25 9.51
N THR A 170 15.07 -4.47 9.11
CA THR A 170 16.25 -4.84 8.33
C THR A 170 15.93 -4.60 6.86
N GLY A 171 16.77 -3.85 6.16
CA GLY A 171 16.58 -3.58 4.73
C GLY A 171 16.78 -4.83 3.87
N GLY A 172 16.26 -4.78 2.67
CA GLY A 172 16.40 -5.85 1.67
C GLY A 172 15.17 -5.98 0.78
N ARG A 173 15.21 -6.96 -0.10
CA ARG A 173 14.02 -7.35 -0.88
C ARG A 173 12.97 -7.95 0.02
N ARG A 174 11.73 -7.70 -0.31
CA ARG A 174 10.57 -8.20 0.40
C ARG A 174 9.71 -9.03 -0.53
N ALA A 175 8.88 -9.87 0.04
CA ALA A 175 7.87 -10.61 -0.70
C ALA A 175 6.57 -10.66 0.09
N LEU A 176 5.47 -10.87 -0.59
CA LEU A 176 4.18 -11.13 0.03
C LEU A 176 3.67 -12.47 -0.48
N ILE A 177 3.34 -13.38 0.43
CA ILE A 177 2.84 -14.70 0.13
C ILE A 177 1.33 -14.72 0.41
N VAL A 178 0.54 -15.13 -0.57
CA VAL A 178 -0.85 -15.51 -0.38
C VAL A 178 -0.91 -17.02 -0.23
N ALA A 179 -1.26 -17.47 0.96
CA ALA A 179 -1.30 -18.88 1.33
C ALA A 179 -2.73 -19.33 1.68
N PRO A 180 -3.10 -20.61 1.48
CA PRO A 180 -4.30 -21.18 2.10
C PRO A 180 -4.27 -20.97 3.61
N ALA A 181 -5.44 -20.76 4.23
CA ALA A 181 -5.52 -20.41 5.65
C ALA A 181 -5.02 -21.53 6.60
N ASP A 182 -5.01 -22.76 6.13
CA ASP A 182 -4.54 -23.97 6.83
C ASP A 182 -3.10 -24.35 6.49
N HIS A 183 -2.38 -23.53 5.72
CA HIS A 183 -1.00 -23.80 5.34
C HIS A 183 -0.05 -23.74 6.55
N ALA A 184 0.91 -24.68 6.62
CA ALA A 184 1.83 -24.81 7.77
C ALA A 184 2.61 -23.56 8.11
N LEU A 185 3.00 -22.75 7.12
CA LEU A 185 3.72 -21.48 7.32
C LEU A 185 2.99 -20.47 8.21
N VAL A 186 1.66 -20.57 8.34
CA VAL A 186 0.86 -19.63 9.13
C VAL A 186 1.17 -19.75 10.63
N ALA A 187 1.55 -20.96 11.09
CA ALA A 187 1.85 -21.22 12.50
C ALA A 187 3.14 -20.54 12.97
N ASP A 188 4.09 -20.31 12.06
CA ASP A 188 5.41 -19.74 12.37
C ASP A 188 5.48 -18.23 12.12
N ALA A 189 4.39 -17.62 11.68
CA ALA A 189 4.37 -16.21 11.34
C ALA A 189 4.34 -15.31 12.58
N GLY A 190 5.23 -14.33 12.60
CA GLY A 190 5.34 -13.31 13.66
C GLY A 190 4.36 -12.13 13.49
N ASP A 191 4.66 -11.05 14.20
CA ASP A 191 3.86 -9.83 14.28
C ASP A 191 3.81 -9.07 12.94
N GLY A 192 2.61 -8.87 12.38
CA GLY A 192 2.38 -8.16 11.14
C GLY A 192 2.78 -6.68 11.12
N ALA A 193 2.95 -6.05 12.28
CA ALA A 193 3.43 -4.68 12.36
C ALA A 193 4.83 -4.49 11.74
N TYR A 194 5.66 -5.54 11.70
CA TYR A 194 6.95 -5.50 10.99
C TYR A 194 6.78 -5.40 9.47
N TRP A 195 5.71 -5.95 8.90
CA TRP A 195 5.38 -5.72 7.50
C TRP A 195 5.14 -4.24 7.24
N TRP A 196 4.33 -3.59 8.07
CA TRP A 196 4.00 -2.17 7.93
C TRP A 196 5.21 -1.28 8.16
N ALA A 197 6.08 -1.62 9.12
CA ALA A 197 7.37 -0.93 9.24
C ALA A 197 8.20 -1.02 7.96
N SER A 198 8.19 -2.18 7.30
CA SER A 198 8.89 -2.36 6.01
C SER A 198 8.22 -1.62 4.84
N GLU A 199 6.88 -1.47 4.83
CA GLU A 199 6.16 -0.64 3.86
C GLU A 199 6.55 0.84 4.00
N VAL A 200 6.58 1.37 5.24
CA VAL A 200 7.08 2.72 5.51
C VAL A 200 8.54 2.87 5.07
N ALA A 201 9.41 1.91 5.41
CA ALA A 201 10.82 1.92 5.04
C ALA A 201 11.07 1.81 3.53
N ALA A 202 10.13 1.22 2.78
CA ALA A 202 10.12 1.22 1.32
C ALA A 202 9.52 2.50 0.72
N GLY A 203 9.00 3.41 1.54
CA GLY A 203 8.30 4.61 1.08
C GLY A 203 7.03 4.30 0.30
N LYS A 204 6.41 3.14 0.56
CA LYS A 204 5.16 2.69 -0.09
C LYS A 204 3.97 3.27 0.64
N VAL A 205 2.98 3.71 -0.11
CA VAL A 205 1.80 4.40 0.41
C VAL A 205 0.60 3.48 0.39
N THR A 206 -0.03 3.33 1.54
CA THR A 206 -1.33 2.72 1.71
C THR A 206 -2.36 3.79 2.08
N ILE A 207 -3.49 3.81 1.39
CA ILE A 207 -4.59 4.73 1.72
C ILE A 207 -5.51 4.05 2.74
N TRP A 208 -5.63 4.68 3.89
CA TRP A 208 -6.44 4.26 5.03
C TRP A 208 -7.75 5.08 5.12
N PRO A 209 -8.74 4.73 5.93
CA PRO A 209 -10.00 5.47 6.04
C PRO A 209 -9.81 6.97 6.24
N ARG A 210 -8.94 7.37 7.16
CA ARG A 210 -8.66 8.78 7.49
C ARG A 210 -7.83 9.52 6.44
N THR A 211 -7.14 8.82 5.55
CA THR A 211 -6.31 9.45 4.49
C THR A 211 -6.99 9.46 3.12
N ARG A 212 -8.21 8.95 3.01
CA ARG A 212 -9.00 9.02 1.77
C ARG A 212 -9.23 10.47 1.35
N GLU A 213 -9.00 10.73 0.08
CA GLU A 213 -9.16 12.05 -0.54
C GLU A 213 -8.20 13.15 -0.03
N LEU A 214 -7.26 12.85 0.87
CA LEU A 214 -6.28 13.84 1.31
C LEU A 214 -5.22 14.12 0.25
N PHE A 215 -4.82 13.12 -0.55
CA PHE A 215 -3.65 13.19 -1.40
C PHE A 215 -3.97 13.00 -2.88
N VAL A 216 -3.29 13.78 -3.73
CA VAL A 216 -3.06 13.38 -5.12
C VAL A 216 -1.89 12.38 -5.16
N PRO A 217 -1.77 11.49 -6.17
CA PRO A 217 -0.71 10.48 -6.22
C PRO A 217 0.70 11.04 -5.99
N GLN A 218 1.03 12.17 -6.63
CA GLN A 218 2.35 12.77 -6.52
C GLN A 218 2.67 13.31 -5.11
N ALA A 219 1.66 13.77 -4.37
CA ALA A 219 1.87 14.25 -3.01
C ALA A 219 2.37 13.18 -2.04
N VAL A 220 2.21 11.91 -2.42
CA VAL A 220 2.67 10.73 -1.67
C VAL A 220 3.67 9.88 -2.46
N ASN A 221 4.33 10.46 -3.48
CA ASN A 221 5.32 9.81 -4.34
C ASN A 221 4.82 8.54 -5.05
N PHE A 222 3.51 8.38 -5.21
CA PHE A 222 2.93 7.13 -5.70
C PHE A 222 3.32 6.82 -7.16
N GLU A 223 3.60 7.85 -7.97
CA GLU A 223 4.16 7.69 -9.31
C GLU A 223 5.61 7.19 -9.30
N LEU A 224 6.40 7.58 -8.28
CA LEU A 224 7.80 7.16 -8.15
C LEU A 224 7.92 5.71 -7.65
N THR A 225 6.89 5.22 -6.97
CA THR A 225 6.82 3.84 -6.48
C THR A 225 5.98 2.92 -7.38
N GLY A 226 5.82 3.29 -8.65
CA GLY A 226 5.18 2.45 -9.67
C GLY A 226 3.65 2.39 -9.62
N GLY A 227 2.99 3.24 -8.83
CA GLY A 227 1.53 3.22 -8.70
C GLY A 227 0.77 3.97 -9.79
N VAL A 228 1.45 4.74 -10.64
CA VAL A 228 0.84 5.52 -11.73
C VAL A 228 1.62 5.33 -13.02
N VAL A 229 0.91 5.09 -14.12
CA VAL A 229 1.48 5.17 -15.47
C VAL A 229 0.74 6.25 -16.28
N PHE A 230 1.48 7.01 -17.08
CA PHE A 230 0.96 8.16 -17.83
C PHE A 230 0.67 7.83 -19.29
N ASN A 231 1.15 6.70 -19.79
CA ASN A 231 0.99 6.24 -21.19
C ASN A 231 -0.12 5.17 -21.34
N LYS A 232 -1.19 5.28 -20.56
CA LYS A 232 -2.36 4.40 -20.64
C LYS A 232 -3.63 5.18 -20.97
N GLY A 233 -4.73 4.44 -21.26
CA GLY A 233 -6.06 5.02 -21.46
C GLY A 233 -6.60 5.76 -20.23
N CYS A 234 -7.73 6.46 -20.42
CA CYS A 234 -8.33 7.33 -19.41
C CYS A 234 -8.78 6.56 -18.15
N TYR A 235 -8.71 7.25 -17.01
CA TYR A 235 -9.25 6.83 -15.73
C TYR A 235 -9.75 8.06 -14.92
N PRO A 236 -10.63 7.90 -13.91
CA PRO A 236 -11.14 9.03 -13.13
C PRO A 236 -10.01 9.83 -12.48
N GLY A 237 -10.02 11.15 -12.70
CA GLY A 237 -9.02 12.08 -12.15
C GLY A 237 -7.70 12.18 -12.90
N GLN A 238 -7.54 11.47 -14.03
CA GLN A 238 -6.30 11.49 -14.82
C GLN A 238 -5.90 12.90 -15.25
N GLU A 239 -6.85 13.76 -15.62
CA GLU A 239 -6.52 15.13 -16.05
C GLU A 239 -5.73 15.88 -14.98
N VAL A 240 -6.18 15.83 -13.72
CA VAL A 240 -5.49 16.47 -12.59
C VAL A 240 -4.14 15.83 -12.35
N VAL A 241 -4.08 14.49 -12.29
CA VAL A 241 -2.85 13.73 -12.07
C VAL A 241 -1.82 14.00 -13.16
N SER A 242 -2.22 14.00 -14.44
CA SER A 242 -1.32 14.30 -15.57
C SER A 242 -0.88 15.76 -15.58
N ARG A 243 -1.78 16.70 -15.23
CA ARG A 243 -1.42 18.13 -15.14
C ARG A 243 -0.33 18.35 -14.09
N VAL A 244 -0.46 17.76 -12.92
CA VAL A 244 0.57 17.83 -11.86
C VAL A 244 1.90 17.28 -12.37
N GLN A 245 1.89 16.20 -13.14
CA GLN A 245 3.09 15.57 -13.70
C GLN A 245 3.79 16.45 -14.75
N HIS A 246 3.02 17.09 -15.65
CA HIS A 246 3.60 17.74 -16.84
C HIS A 246 3.76 19.26 -16.70
N ILE A 247 3.01 19.93 -15.84
CA ILE A 247 2.96 21.40 -15.77
C ILE A 247 3.47 21.92 -14.42
N GLY A 248 3.45 21.10 -13.36
CA GLY A 248 3.70 21.55 -12.00
C GLY A 248 4.85 20.86 -11.28
N GLU A 249 5.59 21.61 -10.50
CA GLU A 249 6.30 21.02 -9.37
C GLU A 249 5.27 20.65 -8.31
N THR A 250 5.27 19.38 -7.90
CA THR A 250 4.48 18.96 -6.75
C THR A 250 5.04 19.60 -5.49
N SER A 251 4.28 20.54 -4.92
CA SER A 251 4.69 21.25 -3.72
C SER A 251 4.76 20.35 -2.47
N ARG A 252 4.00 19.25 -2.48
CA ARG A 252 3.96 18.25 -1.40
C ARG A 252 4.55 16.93 -1.87
N ARG A 253 5.31 16.27 -0.99
CA ARG A 253 5.93 14.95 -1.22
C ARG A 253 5.87 14.11 0.04
N ALA A 254 5.88 12.78 -0.13
CA ALA A 254 6.05 11.89 0.99
C ALA A 254 7.51 11.91 1.49
N SER A 255 7.64 11.76 2.80
CA SER A 255 8.91 11.60 3.52
C SER A 255 8.73 10.57 4.62
N ILE A 256 9.84 10.01 5.09
CA ILE A 256 9.88 9.09 6.23
C ILE A 256 10.43 9.87 7.43
N GLY A 257 9.92 9.63 8.62
CA GLY A 257 10.42 10.25 9.83
C GLY A 257 10.36 9.34 11.03
N LEU A 258 11.21 9.65 12.00
CA LEU A 258 11.16 9.10 13.36
C LEU A 258 10.68 10.18 14.31
N VAL A 259 9.86 9.80 15.27
CA VAL A 259 9.38 10.69 16.32
C VAL A 259 9.30 9.94 17.65
N ALA A 260 9.61 10.60 18.74
CA ALA A 260 9.45 10.03 20.09
C ALA A 260 7.96 9.96 20.45
N GLY A 261 7.58 8.90 21.17
CA GLY A 261 6.22 8.72 21.68
C GLY A 261 5.36 7.79 20.82
N ASP A 262 4.06 7.87 21.09
CA ASP A 262 3.05 7.01 20.47
C ASP A 262 2.84 7.31 18.99
N ALA A 263 2.49 6.27 18.23
CA ALA A 263 2.20 6.41 16.83
C ALA A 263 1.00 7.34 16.59
N PRO A 264 1.17 8.39 15.77
CA PRO A 264 0.07 9.24 15.38
C PRO A 264 -0.92 8.47 14.50
N LEU A 265 -2.18 8.89 14.52
CA LEU A 265 -3.18 8.34 13.60
C LEU A 265 -2.91 8.81 12.16
N PRO A 266 -3.21 7.98 11.14
CA PRO A 266 -3.26 8.44 9.75
C PRO A 266 -4.17 9.67 9.62
N GLY A 267 -3.75 10.66 8.84
CA GLY A 267 -4.43 11.94 8.70
C GLY A 267 -4.13 12.95 9.81
N ALA A 268 -3.34 12.58 10.84
CA ALA A 268 -2.86 13.56 11.81
C ALA A 268 -2.01 14.64 11.14
N PRO A 269 -2.13 15.93 11.56
CA PRO A 269 -1.39 17.02 10.94
C PRO A 269 0.10 16.96 11.26
N ILE A 270 0.90 17.49 10.35
CA ILE A 270 2.33 17.81 10.53
C ILE A 270 2.47 19.32 10.53
N PHE A 271 3.22 19.85 11.47
CA PHE A 271 3.43 21.28 11.66
C PHE A 271 4.87 21.69 11.35
N SER A 272 5.05 22.92 10.89
CA SER A 272 6.32 23.65 10.84
C SER A 272 6.06 25.07 11.24
N ASP A 273 6.84 25.61 12.18
CA ASP A 273 6.66 26.97 12.72
C ASP A 273 5.20 27.29 13.15
N GLY A 274 4.54 26.28 13.75
CA GLY A 274 3.16 26.38 14.21
C GLY A 274 2.08 26.31 13.13
N ALA A 275 2.45 26.24 11.84
CA ALA A 275 1.52 26.09 10.73
C ALA A 275 1.40 24.63 10.28
N GLU A 276 0.18 24.20 9.90
CA GLU A 276 -0.04 22.90 9.31
C GLU A 276 0.57 22.84 7.91
N VAL A 277 1.50 21.91 7.69
CA VAL A 277 2.23 21.77 6.44
C VAL A 277 1.99 20.41 5.76
N GLY A 278 1.36 19.45 6.44
CA GLY A 278 1.14 18.11 5.89
C GLY A 278 0.35 17.20 6.81
N PHE A 279 0.34 15.92 6.43
CA PHE A 279 -0.41 14.87 7.14
C PHE A 279 0.36 13.57 7.21
N VAL A 280 0.19 12.85 8.31
CA VAL A 280 0.65 11.47 8.46
C VAL A 280 -0.13 10.57 7.52
N VAL A 281 0.56 9.69 6.82
CA VAL A 281 -0.03 8.68 5.94
C VAL A 281 -0.23 7.37 6.71
N GLU A 282 0.82 6.94 7.43
CA GLU A 282 0.88 5.67 8.14
C GLU A 282 1.91 5.77 9.27
N ALA A 283 1.74 5.00 10.33
CA ALA A 283 2.66 5.01 11.48
C ALA A 283 2.81 3.64 12.12
N VAL A 284 4.04 3.33 12.54
CA VAL A 284 4.37 2.10 13.28
C VAL A 284 5.13 2.46 14.53
N GLN A 285 4.63 2.03 15.70
CA GLN A 285 5.25 2.26 17.01
C GLN A 285 6.06 1.05 17.45
N LYS A 286 7.25 1.30 17.98
CA LYS A 286 8.09 0.32 18.66
C LYS A 286 8.96 1.01 19.70
N ASP A 287 9.06 0.44 20.90
CA ASP A 287 9.97 0.87 21.98
C ASP A 287 9.92 2.37 22.29
N GLY A 288 8.71 2.95 22.37
CA GLY A 288 8.50 4.37 22.67
C GLY A 288 8.89 5.33 21.56
N LYS A 289 9.12 4.84 20.35
CA LYS A 289 9.35 5.62 19.13
C LYS A 289 8.35 5.23 18.06
N SER A 290 8.09 6.15 17.15
CA SER A 290 7.22 5.91 16.00
C SER A 290 7.93 6.21 14.69
N LEU A 291 7.90 5.24 13.79
CA LEU A 291 8.29 5.39 12.40
C LEU A 291 7.05 5.81 11.61
N ILE A 292 7.13 6.93 10.90
CA ILE A 292 6.00 7.49 10.16
C ILE A 292 6.33 7.69 8.68
N LEU A 293 5.35 7.43 7.83
CA LEU A 293 5.28 7.95 6.47
C LEU A 293 4.34 9.15 6.50
N PHE A 294 4.78 10.29 6.00
CA PHE A 294 3.98 11.52 5.99
C PHE A 294 4.14 12.28 4.67
N SER A 295 3.14 13.07 4.32
CA SER A 295 3.18 13.98 3.16
C SER A 295 3.21 15.41 3.66
N SER A 296 4.19 16.20 3.24
CA SER A 296 4.32 17.61 3.64
C SER A 296 4.74 18.51 2.48
N LEU A 297 4.65 19.81 2.69
CA LEU A 297 5.26 20.80 1.81
C LEU A 297 6.77 20.59 1.76
N ARG A 298 7.36 20.53 0.57
CA ARG A 298 8.82 20.34 0.38
C ARG A 298 9.63 21.43 1.08
N ALA A 299 9.15 22.68 1.03
CA ALA A 299 9.82 23.78 1.70
C ALA A 299 9.90 23.61 3.22
N ALA A 300 8.91 22.96 3.83
CA ALA A 300 8.88 22.72 5.27
C ALA A 300 9.94 21.70 5.73
N LEU A 301 10.45 20.84 4.83
CA LEU A 301 11.52 19.89 5.15
C LEU A 301 12.87 20.56 5.45
N LEU A 302 13.00 21.84 5.14
CA LEU A 302 14.20 22.63 5.48
C LEU A 302 14.18 23.17 6.92
N GLY A 303 13.02 23.10 7.57
CA GLY A 303 12.79 23.57 8.94
C GLY A 303 12.50 22.43 9.90
N LYS A 304 12.10 22.79 11.10
CA LYS A 304 11.68 21.85 12.14
C LYS A 304 10.25 21.37 11.87
N LEU A 305 10.05 20.06 11.84
CA LEU A 305 8.72 19.44 11.75
C LEU A 305 8.30 18.85 13.09
N THR A 306 7.01 18.97 13.42
CA THR A 306 6.44 18.45 14.66
C THR A 306 5.06 17.83 14.43
N LEU A 307 4.62 16.95 15.33
CA LEU A 307 3.28 16.35 15.29
C LEU A 307 2.18 17.23 15.94
N THR A 308 2.60 18.13 16.80
CA THR A 308 1.74 19.19 17.38
C THR A 308 2.52 20.48 17.36
N PRO A 309 1.89 21.67 17.44
CA PRO A 309 2.61 22.95 17.32
C PRO A 309 3.85 23.08 18.21
N GLU A 310 3.82 22.51 19.41
CA GLU A 310 4.93 22.52 20.39
C GLU A 310 5.42 21.10 20.73
N GLY A 311 5.10 20.11 19.90
CA GLY A 311 5.35 18.69 20.16
C GLY A 311 6.76 18.21 19.85
N ALA A 312 6.92 16.89 19.94
CA ALA A 312 8.16 16.20 19.60
C ALA A 312 8.52 16.46 18.14
N GLU A 313 9.80 16.69 17.90
CA GLU A 313 10.36 16.89 16.57
C GLU A 313 10.37 15.59 15.78
N VAL A 314 10.07 15.69 14.49
CA VAL A 314 10.17 14.59 13.53
C VAL A 314 11.56 14.61 12.93
N ASP A 315 12.35 13.59 13.22
CA ASP A 315 13.66 13.36 12.57
C ASP A 315 13.42 12.78 11.18
N VAL A 316 13.64 13.59 10.15
CA VAL A 316 13.38 13.23 8.75
C VAL A 316 14.47 12.31 8.23
N LEU A 317 14.06 11.13 7.78
CA LEU A 317 14.96 10.13 7.23
C LEU A 317 15.02 10.19 5.69
N PRO A 318 16.11 9.74 5.06
CA PRO A 318 16.16 9.62 3.60
C PRO A 318 15.11 8.62 3.09
N LEU A 319 14.64 8.85 1.86
CA LEU A 319 13.82 7.90 1.13
C LEU A 319 14.70 6.84 0.44
N PRO A 320 14.20 5.61 0.23
CA PRO A 320 14.95 4.56 -0.48
C PRO A 320 15.07 4.81 -1.99
N TYR A 321 14.44 5.87 -2.49
CA TYR A 321 14.48 6.31 -3.89
C TYR A 321 14.67 7.82 -4.00
N LYS A 322 15.10 8.27 -5.19
CA LYS A 322 15.29 9.71 -5.46
C LYS A 322 13.97 10.34 -5.90
N ILE A 323 13.66 11.52 -5.36
CA ILE A 323 12.62 12.38 -5.89
C ILE A 323 13.19 13.07 -7.14
N THR A 324 12.88 12.52 -8.31
CA THR A 324 13.26 13.17 -9.57
C THR A 324 12.31 14.32 -9.85
N SER A 325 12.86 15.51 -10.10
CA SER A 325 12.08 16.62 -10.68
C SER A 325 11.62 16.22 -12.07
N THR A 326 10.36 16.47 -12.39
CA THR A 326 9.78 16.22 -13.72
C THR A 326 10.15 17.29 -14.75
N LYS A 327 11.28 18.00 -14.53
CA LYS A 327 11.86 18.89 -15.54
C LYS A 327 13.16 18.31 -16.06
#